data_3d4f6206510cb04987209cbabc815742
#
_entry.id   3d4f6206510cb04987209cbabc815742
#
_cell.length_a   1.000
_cell.length_b   1.000
_cell.length_c   1.000
_cell.angle_alpha   90.00
_cell.angle_beta   90.00
_cell.angle_gamma   90.00
#
_symmetry.space_group_name_H-M   'P 1'
#
loop_
_entity.id
_entity.type
_entity.pdbx_description
1 polymer ?
#
loop_
_entity_poly.entity_id
_entity_poly.type
_entity_poly.pdbx_seq_one_letter_code
_entity_poly.pdbx_strand_id
1 'polypeptide(L)'
;MREYSLTLFIAATLTYMLTPIVRNFALRFLAVAQVRERDIHSETTPRWGGVAMWLAMAATLLAVQNLELVGKAYSRELLGIFLAGTFVLVIGMLDDRYELDAITKLAGQGLAAGILLLFGIQLLWLPINGIIILPTNIGQFLTVLVVMIIINAVNFVDGMDGLATGIVGISAAAFFGFAYLLAVENGFSRAGAPSLATAIVIGICLGFLPHNIYPARIFMGDSGSMFLGLLLAASAITLMGQIDANAVFAENIGPAALPLLLPFAVLAVPLLDFGLAILRRLRQGKSPFAPDKEHLHHKLMKIGNSQQRTAVILYFATAMLAIPAMLSAFVPVWLALCAGPVLFLFAFAITKRTQSTTRA
;
A
#
# COMPACT_ATOMS: atom_id res chain seq x y z
N MET A 1 -18.00 13.12 2.36
CA MET A 1 -17.56 12.69 1.02
C MET A 1 -16.94 13.80 0.17
N ARG A 2 -17.59 14.97 -0.03
CA ARG A 2 -17.05 16.03 -0.93
C ARG A 2 -15.60 16.41 -0.67
N GLU A 3 -15.21 16.66 0.58
CA GLU A 3 -13.85 17.08 0.93
C GLU A 3 -12.82 15.98 0.69
N TYR A 4 -13.13 14.71 1.00
CA TYR A 4 -12.24 13.59 0.69
C TYR A 4 -12.09 13.35 -0.82
N SER A 5 -13.19 13.51 -1.60
CA SER A 5 -13.13 13.45 -3.06
C SER A 5 -12.26 14.58 -3.62
N LEU A 6 -12.37 15.80 -3.07
CA LEU A 6 -11.52 16.93 -3.42
C LEU A 6 -10.06 16.65 -3.07
N THR A 7 -9.78 16.12 -1.88
CA THR A 7 -8.44 15.73 -1.45
C THR A 7 -7.81 14.72 -2.40
N LEU A 8 -8.56 13.67 -2.75
CA LEU A 8 -8.14 12.65 -3.72
C LEU A 8 -7.83 13.28 -5.08
N PHE A 9 -8.71 14.14 -5.57
CA PHE A 9 -8.54 14.81 -6.86
C PHE A 9 -7.31 15.73 -6.87
N ILE A 10 -7.09 16.50 -5.80
CA ILE A 10 -5.90 17.36 -5.66
C ILE A 10 -4.64 16.49 -5.65
N ALA A 11 -4.61 15.42 -4.84
CA ALA A 11 -3.46 14.51 -4.78
C ALA A 11 -3.16 13.86 -6.14
N ALA A 12 -4.21 13.41 -6.85
CA ALA A 12 -4.06 12.81 -8.19
C ALA A 12 -3.51 13.81 -9.20
N THR A 13 -4.07 15.01 -9.24
CA THR A 13 -3.66 16.07 -10.17
C THR A 13 -2.22 16.49 -9.90
N LEU A 14 -1.87 16.74 -8.63
CA LEU A 14 -0.50 17.13 -8.25
C LEU A 14 0.50 16.02 -8.58
N THR A 15 0.19 14.76 -8.26
CA THR A 15 1.08 13.64 -8.61
C THR A 15 1.27 13.53 -10.11
N TYR A 16 0.19 13.62 -10.89
CA TYR A 16 0.26 13.57 -12.34
C TYR A 16 1.15 14.68 -12.91
N MET A 17 1.01 15.92 -12.41
CA MET A 17 1.78 17.07 -12.88
C MET A 17 3.24 17.05 -12.40
N LEU A 18 3.50 16.59 -11.18
CA LEU A 18 4.85 16.57 -10.61
C LEU A 18 5.70 15.42 -11.17
N THR A 19 5.09 14.31 -11.56
CA THR A 19 5.81 13.11 -12.03
C THR A 19 6.74 13.40 -13.21
N PRO A 20 6.36 14.12 -14.29
CA PRO A 20 7.28 14.45 -15.38
C PRO A 20 8.45 15.34 -14.94
N ILE A 21 8.21 16.23 -13.99
CA ILE A 21 9.24 17.13 -13.44
C ILE A 21 10.28 16.29 -12.67
N VAL A 22 9.81 15.42 -11.77
CA VAL A 22 10.68 14.53 -10.99
C VAL A 22 11.41 13.55 -11.90
N ARG A 23 10.77 13.05 -12.96
CA ARG A 23 11.43 12.22 -13.98
C ARG A 23 12.66 12.91 -14.59
N ASN A 24 12.54 14.19 -14.95
CA ASN A 24 13.65 14.95 -15.52
C ASN A 24 14.77 15.19 -14.48
N PHE A 25 14.40 15.39 -13.19
CA PHE A 25 15.39 15.47 -12.12
C PHE A 25 16.09 14.12 -11.90
N ALA A 26 15.37 13.00 -11.84
CA ALA A 26 15.95 11.68 -11.66
C ALA A 26 16.97 11.33 -12.77
N LEU A 27 16.67 11.72 -14.03
CA LEU A 27 17.61 11.57 -15.15
C LEU A 27 18.89 12.41 -14.96
N ARG A 28 18.78 13.65 -14.48
CA ARG A 28 19.93 14.53 -14.24
C ARG A 28 20.84 14.01 -13.11
N PHE A 29 20.26 13.43 -12.08
CA PHE A 29 20.98 12.89 -10.92
C PHE A 29 21.38 11.42 -11.09
N LEU A 30 21.22 10.85 -12.29
CA LEU A 30 21.56 9.45 -12.60
C LEU A 30 20.87 8.43 -11.67
N ALA A 31 19.70 8.76 -11.15
CA ALA A 31 18.85 7.83 -10.41
C ALA A 31 18.06 6.96 -11.43
N VAL A 32 18.79 6.14 -12.16
CA VAL A 32 18.25 5.30 -13.24
C VAL A 32 18.47 3.82 -12.96
N ALA A 33 17.50 3.00 -13.32
CA ALA A 33 17.70 1.56 -13.31
C ALA A 33 18.75 1.20 -14.36
N GLN A 34 19.83 0.53 -13.97
CA GLN A 34 20.78 -0.02 -14.92
C GLN A 34 20.07 -1.12 -15.71
N VAL A 35 20.13 -1.03 -17.04
CA VAL A 35 19.62 -2.09 -17.93
C VAL A 35 20.51 -3.33 -17.72
N ARG A 36 19.94 -4.37 -17.11
CA ARG A 36 20.57 -5.67 -16.96
C ARG A 36 20.07 -6.57 -18.08
N GLU A 37 20.85 -7.52 -18.57
CA GLU A 37 20.46 -8.48 -19.64
C GLU A 37 19.13 -9.20 -19.43
N ARG A 38 18.56 -9.07 -18.26
CA ARG A 38 17.29 -9.68 -17.82
C ARG A 38 16.11 -8.72 -17.78
N ASP A 39 16.34 -7.43 -18.08
CA ASP A 39 15.30 -6.40 -17.98
C ASP A 39 14.53 -6.33 -19.30
N ILE A 40 13.22 -6.10 -19.19
CA ILE A 40 12.28 -6.04 -20.33
C ILE A 40 12.42 -4.71 -21.07
N HIS A 41 13.02 -3.70 -20.44
CA HIS A 41 13.25 -2.38 -21.02
C HIS A 41 14.61 -2.28 -21.69
N SER A 42 14.60 -1.80 -22.95
CA SER A 42 15.81 -1.50 -23.73
C SER A 42 16.41 -0.12 -23.40
N GLU A 43 15.66 0.74 -22.71
CA GLU A 43 16.09 2.07 -22.30
C GLU A 43 16.16 2.19 -20.76
N THR A 44 17.06 3.05 -20.29
CA THR A 44 17.21 3.32 -18.85
C THR A 44 15.98 4.08 -18.35
N THR A 45 15.17 3.43 -17.50
CA THR A 45 14.00 4.04 -16.89
C THR A 45 14.38 4.70 -15.56
N PRO A 46 14.08 6.00 -15.38
CA PRO A 46 14.39 6.68 -14.13
C PRO A 46 13.55 6.13 -12.95
N ARG A 47 14.17 6.13 -11.78
CA ARG A 47 13.55 5.84 -10.48
C ARG A 47 13.18 7.16 -9.80
N TRP A 48 12.85 7.18 -8.50
CA TRP A 48 12.41 8.33 -7.70
C TRP A 48 10.97 8.79 -7.94
N GLY A 49 10.11 7.95 -8.51
CA GLY A 49 8.68 8.25 -8.56
C GLY A 49 8.08 8.56 -7.19
N GLY A 50 8.64 7.95 -6.11
CA GLY A 50 8.28 8.24 -4.74
C GLY A 50 8.43 9.71 -4.34
N VAL A 51 9.38 10.44 -4.93
CA VAL A 51 9.55 11.89 -4.66
C VAL A 51 8.33 12.69 -5.17
N ALA A 52 7.82 12.34 -6.35
CA ALA A 52 6.61 13.00 -6.87
C ALA A 52 5.39 12.70 -6.00
N MET A 53 5.27 11.46 -5.51
CA MET A 53 4.22 11.03 -4.60
C MET A 53 4.28 11.79 -3.27
N TRP A 54 5.45 11.90 -2.68
CA TRP A 54 5.65 12.63 -1.42
C TRP A 54 5.38 14.13 -1.56
N LEU A 55 5.88 14.77 -2.62
CA LEU A 55 5.62 16.19 -2.88
C LEU A 55 4.12 16.44 -3.06
N ALA A 56 3.42 15.55 -3.77
CA ALA A 56 1.98 15.63 -3.93
C ALA A 56 1.25 15.46 -2.60
N MET A 57 1.67 14.53 -1.72
CA MET A 57 1.12 14.38 -0.37
C MET A 57 1.32 15.66 0.44
N ALA A 58 2.55 16.20 0.49
CA ALA A 58 2.86 17.40 1.24
C ALA A 58 2.02 18.61 0.77
N ALA A 59 1.96 18.84 -0.54
CA ALA A 59 1.17 19.93 -1.11
C ALA A 59 -0.33 19.73 -0.91
N THR A 60 -0.84 18.49 -1.00
CA THR A 60 -2.26 18.18 -0.72
C THR A 60 -2.59 18.45 0.74
N LEU A 61 -1.76 18.01 1.69
CA LEU A 61 -1.98 18.29 3.10
C LEU A 61 -2.06 19.81 3.35
N LEU A 62 -1.16 20.59 2.79
CA LEU A 62 -1.21 22.06 2.91
C LEU A 62 -2.47 22.66 2.29
N ALA A 63 -2.96 22.12 1.18
CA ALA A 63 -4.15 22.64 0.49
C ALA A 63 -5.45 22.37 1.24
N VAL A 64 -5.56 21.22 1.94
CA VAL A 64 -6.83 20.77 2.53
C VAL A 64 -6.92 20.98 4.05
N GLN A 65 -5.89 21.50 4.70
CA GLN A 65 -5.83 21.66 6.16
C GLN A 65 -6.95 22.50 6.76
N ASN A 66 -7.50 23.45 6.01
CA ASN A 66 -8.55 24.37 6.46
C ASN A 66 -9.97 23.91 6.10
N LEU A 67 -10.14 22.71 5.52
CA LEU A 67 -11.46 22.16 5.24
C LEU A 67 -12.14 21.70 6.54
N GLU A 68 -13.47 21.84 6.62
CA GLU A 68 -14.22 21.62 7.87
C GLU A 68 -14.13 20.18 8.39
N LEU A 69 -14.24 19.18 7.51
CA LEU A 69 -14.22 17.77 7.86
C LEU A 69 -12.78 17.23 7.87
N VAL A 70 -12.05 17.46 6.79
CA VAL A 70 -10.68 16.96 6.61
C VAL A 70 -9.70 17.64 7.56
N GLY A 71 -9.91 18.93 7.87
CA GLY A 71 -9.11 19.66 8.84
C GLY A 71 -9.13 19.03 10.25
N LYS A 72 -10.22 18.36 10.62
CA LYS A 72 -10.31 17.60 11.89
C LYS A 72 -9.44 16.34 11.93
N ALA A 73 -9.00 15.84 10.78
CA ALA A 73 -8.12 14.69 10.68
C ALA A 73 -6.64 15.05 11.00
N TYR A 74 -6.33 16.34 11.10
CA TYR A 74 -4.98 16.80 11.46
C TYR A 74 -4.72 16.51 12.93
N SER A 75 -3.95 15.49 13.17
CA SER A 75 -3.65 14.96 14.49
C SER A 75 -2.15 14.73 14.62
N ARG A 76 -1.72 14.41 15.86
CA ARG A 76 -0.35 14.02 16.12
C ARG A 76 0.05 12.77 15.32
N GLU A 77 -0.88 11.82 15.15
CA GLU A 77 -0.65 10.61 14.36
C GLU A 77 -0.40 10.94 12.88
N LEU A 78 -1.18 11.85 12.28
CA LEU A 78 -0.98 12.26 10.88
C LEU A 78 0.41 12.88 10.67
N LEU A 79 0.86 13.71 11.62
CA LEU A 79 2.21 14.27 11.60
C LEU A 79 3.27 13.16 11.70
N GLY A 80 3.06 12.16 12.56
CA GLY A 80 3.92 10.97 12.69
C GLY A 80 4.01 10.20 11.37
N ILE A 81 2.88 9.96 10.71
CA ILE A 81 2.82 9.30 9.40
C ILE A 81 3.62 10.09 8.35
N PHE A 82 3.44 11.41 8.31
CA PHE A 82 4.16 12.27 7.38
C PHE A 82 5.68 12.27 7.61
N LEU A 83 6.12 12.39 8.86
CA LEU A 83 7.55 12.39 9.21
C LEU A 83 8.21 11.02 8.97
N ALA A 84 7.56 9.95 9.39
CA ALA A 84 8.04 8.58 9.13
C ALA A 84 8.08 8.30 7.61
N GLY A 85 7.06 8.74 6.87
CA GLY A 85 7.00 8.66 5.42
C GLY A 85 8.13 9.44 4.75
N THR A 86 8.44 10.64 5.24
CA THR A 86 9.58 11.44 4.76
C THR A 86 10.90 10.72 5.02
N PHE A 87 11.07 10.14 6.21
CA PHE A 87 12.28 9.45 6.56
C PHE A 87 12.49 8.20 5.68
N VAL A 88 11.46 7.37 5.50
CA VAL A 88 11.57 6.16 4.67
C VAL A 88 11.75 6.50 3.19
N LEU A 89 11.15 7.60 2.70
CA LEU A 89 11.39 8.13 1.36
C LEU A 89 12.88 8.43 1.14
N VAL A 90 13.52 9.12 2.09
CA VAL A 90 14.95 9.46 1.99
C VAL A 90 15.81 8.19 1.95
N ILE A 91 15.53 7.21 2.80
CA ILE A 91 16.23 5.91 2.77
C ILE A 91 16.03 5.23 1.40
N GLY A 92 14.80 5.19 0.87
CA GLY A 92 14.52 4.62 -0.44
C GLY A 92 15.19 5.38 -1.59
N MET A 93 15.30 6.72 -1.52
CA MET A 93 16.07 7.50 -2.50
C MET A 93 17.56 7.18 -2.48
N LEU A 94 18.13 6.96 -1.28
CA LEU A 94 19.52 6.54 -1.14
C LEU A 94 19.71 5.12 -1.69
N ASP A 95 18.76 4.23 -1.45
CA ASP A 95 18.78 2.89 -1.99
C ASP A 95 18.66 2.86 -3.52
N ASP A 96 17.73 3.62 -4.08
CA ASP A 96 17.58 3.78 -5.54
C ASP A 96 18.86 4.27 -6.22
N ARG A 97 19.72 5.00 -5.49
CA ARG A 97 20.95 5.60 -6.02
C ARG A 97 22.19 4.78 -5.74
N TYR A 98 22.31 4.18 -4.56
CA TYR A 98 23.54 3.58 -4.04
C TYR A 98 23.45 2.07 -3.82
N GLU A 99 22.29 1.46 -4.04
CA GLU A 99 22.03 0.03 -3.82
C GLU A 99 22.46 -0.40 -2.40
N LEU A 100 21.75 0.10 -1.38
CA LEU A 100 22.03 -0.17 0.02
C LEU A 100 21.94 -1.69 0.32
N ASP A 101 22.77 -2.15 1.26
CA ASP A 101 22.64 -3.51 1.75
C ASP A 101 21.35 -3.74 2.55
N ALA A 102 20.91 -5.00 2.64
CA ALA A 102 19.65 -5.36 3.25
C ALA A 102 19.55 -4.96 4.74
N ILE A 103 20.68 -4.99 5.48
CA ILE A 103 20.70 -4.65 6.91
C ILE A 103 20.48 -3.15 7.09
N THR A 104 21.19 -2.31 6.33
CA THR A 104 21.02 -0.85 6.33
C THR A 104 19.59 -0.46 5.97
N LYS A 105 19.01 -1.09 4.95
CA LYS A 105 17.61 -0.88 4.55
C LYS A 105 16.63 -1.24 5.67
N LEU A 106 16.79 -2.41 6.30
CA LEU A 106 15.96 -2.86 7.40
C LEU A 106 16.10 -1.95 8.64
N ALA A 107 17.33 -1.51 8.94
CA ALA A 107 17.57 -0.55 10.03
C ALA A 107 16.84 0.78 9.78
N GLY A 108 16.89 1.30 8.55
CA GLY A 108 16.14 2.49 8.16
C GLY A 108 14.62 2.32 8.31
N GLN A 109 14.07 1.18 7.89
CA GLN A 109 12.65 0.86 8.08
C GLN A 109 12.27 0.76 9.57
N GLY A 110 13.14 0.14 10.39
CA GLY A 110 12.96 0.07 11.84
C GLY A 110 12.96 1.44 12.50
N LEU A 111 13.84 2.36 12.07
CA LEU A 111 13.85 3.74 12.56
C LEU A 111 12.58 4.51 12.15
N ALA A 112 12.09 4.32 10.92
CA ALA A 112 10.82 4.90 10.47
C ALA A 112 9.65 4.39 11.32
N ALA A 113 9.61 3.09 11.63
CA ALA A 113 8.62 2.53 12.56
C ALA A 113 8.78 3.10 13.98
N GLY A 114 10.02 3.36 14.43
CA GLY A 114 10.31 4.06 15.68
C GLY A 114 9.71 5.48 15.72
N ILE A 115 9.77 6.22 14.61
CA ILE A 115 9.11 7.53 14.50
C ILE A 115 7.59 7.38 14.70
N LEU A 116 6.94 6.37 14.08
CA LEU A 116 5.51 6.12 14.30
C LEU A 116 5.19 5.90 15.79
N LEU A 117 6.02 5.10 16.49
CA LEU A 117 5.88 4.85 17.94
C LEU A 117 5.97 6.14 18.77
N LEU A 118 6.90 7.06 18.45
CA LEU A 118 7.04 8.35 19.13
C LEU A 118 5.78 9.23 19.00
N PHE A 119 5.02 9.05 17.94
CA PHE A 119 3.76 9.74 17.69
C PHE A 119 2.52 8.98 18.17
N GLY A 120 2.71 7.85 18.89
CA GLY A 120 1.63 7.10 19.51
C GLY A 120 0.96 6.06 18.60
N ILE A 121 1.53 5.81 17.41
CA ILE A 121 1.02 4.81 16.47
C ILE A 121 1.62 3.45 16.85
N GLN A 122 0.83 2.63 17.54
CA GLN A 122 1.24 1.30 18.00
C GLN A 122 0.06 0.35 18.09
N LEU A 123 0.34 -0.96 18.02
CA LEU A 123 -0.61 -2.01 18.27
C LEU A 123 -0.89 -2.09 19.77
N LEU A 124 -2.15 -1.89 20.16
CA LEU A 124 -2.57 -1.89 21.56
C LEU A 124 -3.17 -3.22 21.97
N TRP A 125 -3.76 -3.95 21.06
CA TRP A 125 -4.47 -5.19 21.32
C TRP A 125 -4.51 -6.09 20.07
N LEU A 126 -4.80 -7.39 20.30
CA LEU A 126 -4.97 -8.39 19.23
C LEU A 126 -6.29 -9.14 19.45
N PRO A 127 -7.09 -9.41 18.40
CA PRO A 127 -8.32 -10.19 18.47
C PRO A 127 -8.02 -11.69 18.35
N ILE A 128 -7.42 -12.28 19.39
CA ILE A 128 -7.10 -13.71 19.45
C ILE A 128 -7.92 -14.32 20.57
N ASN A 129 -8.91 -15.18 20.21
CA ASN A 129 -9.84 -15.80 21.19
C ASN A 129 -10.51 -14.78 22.14
N GLY A 130 -10.93 -13.63 21.62
CA GLY A 130 -11.36 -12.45 22.35
C GLY A 130 -10.41 -11.29 22.09
N ILE A 131 -10.19 -10.44 23.09
CA ILE A 131 -9.26 -9.32 22.99
C ILE A 131 -8.11 -9.54 23.98
N ILE A 132 -6.90 -9.60 23.46
CA ILE A 132 -5.68 -9.60 24.26
C ILE A 132 -5.10 -8.18 24.22
N ILE A 133 -5.13 -7.48 25.36
CA ILE A 133 -4.43 -6.20 25.52
C ILE A 133 -2.93 -6.50 25.61
N LEU A 134 -2.16 -5.87 24.73
CA LEU A 134 -0.72 -6.08 24.67
C LEU A 134 0.02 -5.25 25.73
N PRO A 135 1.00 -5.83 26.44
CA PRO A 135 2.00 -5.04 27.13
C PRO A 135 2.69 -4.07 26.19
N THR A 136 2.98 -2.85 26.64
CA THR A 136 3.49 -1.76 25.79
C THR A 136 4.71 -2.17 24.95
N ASN A 137 5.69 -2.82 25.55
CA ASN A 137 6.90 -3.30 24.87
C ASN A 137 6.61 -4.35 23.79
N ILE A 138 5.66 -5.26 24.03
CA ILE A 138 5.23 -6.25 23.02
C ILE A 138 4.48 -5.56 21.90
N GLY A 139 3.56 -4.63 22.21
CA GLY A 139 2.84 -3.84 21.22
C GLY A 139 3.78 -3.03 20.32
N GLN A 140 4.79 -2.39 20.92
CA GLN A 140 5.82 -1.66 20.18
C GLN A 140 6.64 -2.57 19.26
N PHE A 141 7.12 -3.71 19.78
CA PHE A 141 7.88 -4.68 18.98
C PHE A 141 7.06 -5.21 17.81
N LEU A 142 5.82 -5.60 18.04
CA LEU A 142 4.92 -6.07 16.98
C LEU A 142 4.61 -4.97 15.96
N THR A 143 4.49 -3.72 16.41
CA THR A 143 4.29 -2.58 15.52
C THR A 143 5.46 -2.44 14.53
N VAL A 144 6.70 -2.44 15.04
CA VAL A 144 7.90 -2.37 14.19
C VAL A 144 7.92 -3.54 13.21
N LEU A 145 7.66 -4.75 13.68
CA LEU A 145 7.65 -5.95 12.85
C LEU A 145 6.60 -5.86 11.73
N VAL A 146 5.36 -5.49 12.05
CA VAL A 146 4.26 -5.35 11.08
C VAL A 146 4.55 -4.27 10.05
N VAL A 147 5.07 -3.11 10.48
CA VAL A 147 5.46 -2.03 9.57
C VAL A 147 6.53 -2.50 8.59
N MET A 148 7.58 -3.16 9.09
CA MET A 148 8.65 -3.68 8.24
C MET A 148 8.14 -4.76 7.27
N ILE A 149 7.29 -5.67 7.71
CA ILE A 149 6.68 -6.70 6.84
C ILE A 149 5.88 -6.06 5.72
N ILE A 150 5.03 -5.07 6.02
CA ILE A 150 4.20 -4.42 5.00
C ILE A 150 5.04 -3.60 4.03
N ILE A 151 6.02 -2.84 4.50
CA ILE A 151 6.95 -2.09 3.63
C ILE A 151 7.63 -3.05 2.65
N ASN A 152 8.19 -4.16 3.16
CA ASN A 152 8.89 -5.12 2.30
C ASN A 152 7.93 -5.86 1.37
N ALA A 153 6.72 -6.21 1.81
CA ALA A 153 5.72 -6.85 0.96
C ALA A 153 5.33 -5.96 -0.24
N VAL A 154 5.12 -4.66 -0.02
CA VAL A 154 4.84 -3.69 -1.11
C VAL A 154 6.07 -3.53 -2.01
N ASN A 155 7.27 -3.42 -1.44
CA ASN A 155 8.51 -3.31 -2.20
C ASN A 155 8.76 -4.55 -3.10
N PHE A 156 8.45 -5.75 -2.63
CA PHE A 156 8.57 -6.99 -3.42
C PHE A 156 7.61 -7.05 -4.61
N VAL A 157 6.44 -6.45 -4.50
CA VAL A 157 5.47 -6.41 -5.61
C VAL A 157 5.85 -5.37 -6.66
N ASP A 158 6.72 -4.41 -6.35
CA ASP A 158 7.21 -3.39 -7.30
C ASP A 158 8.26 -3.95 -8.29
N GLY A 159 8.00 -5.15 -8.80
CA GLY A 159 8.85 -5.81 -9.80
C GLY A 159 8.33 -5.71 -11.25
N MET A 160 7.21 -5.02 -11.50
CA MET A 160 6.58 -4.91 -12.81
C MET A 160 5.82 -3.58 -12.95
N ASP A 161 5.85 -3.03 -14.17
CA ASP A 161 5.22 -1.74 -14.51
C ASP A 161 3.77 -1.66 -14.02
N GLY A 162 3.47 -0.64 -13.21
CA GLY A 162 2.15 -0.35 -12.68
C GLY A 162 1.66 -1.28 -11.58
N LEU A 163 2.30 -2.43 -11.35
CA LEU A 163 1.74 -3.47 -10.48
C LEU A 163 1.56 -2.99 -9.04
N ALA A 164 2.63 -2.52 -8.42
CA ALA A 164 2.57 -2.04 -7.03
C ALA A 164 1.64 -0.83 -6.89
N THR A 165 1.72 0.13 -7.84
CA THR A 165 0.84 1.31 -7.85
C THR A 165 -0.63 0.94 -7.84
N GLY A 166 -1.04 -0.02 -8.69
CA GLY A 166 -2.45 -0.42 -8.78
C GLY A 166 -2.90 -1.25 -7.56
N ILE A 167 -2.10 -2.20 -7.10
CA ILE A 167 -2.40 -2.99 -5.90
C ILE A 167 -2.55 -2.07 -4.67
N VAL A 168 -1.60 -1.15 -4.45
CA VAL A 168 -1.66 -0.20 -3.34
C VAL A 168 -2.86 0.73 -3.46
N GLY A 169 -3.18 1.20 -4.67
CA GLY A 169 -4.37 2.03 -4.91
C GLY A 169 -5.67 1.32 -4.55
N ILE A 170 -5.84 0.05 -4.95
CA ILE A 170 -7.01 -0.78 -4.60
C ILE A 170 -7.05 -1.03 -3.08
N SER A 171 -5.90 -1.34 -2.48
CA SER A 171 -5.74 -1.53 -1.05
C SER A 171 -6.14 -0.29 -0.26
N ALA A 172 -5.62 0.86 -0.66
CA ALA A 172 -5.95 2.14 -0.04
C ALA A 172 -7.44 2.50 -0.18
N ALA A 173 -8.08 2.13 -1.31
CA ALA A 173 -9.52 2.35 -1.50
C ALA A 173 -10.37 1.52 -0.52
N ALA A 174 -10.02 0.27 -0.27
CA ALA A 174 -10.68 -0.56 0.72
C ALA A 174 -10.48 -0.03 2.14
N PHE A 175 -9.25 0.39 2.48
CA PHE A 175 -8.97 1.04 3.76
C PHE A 175 -9.72 2.36 3.94
N PHE A 176 -9.75 3.19 2.90
CA PHE A 176 -10.50 4.45 2.92
C PHE A 176 -11.98 4.21 3.17
N GLY A 177 -12.60 3.27 2.43
CA GLY A 177 -14.01 2.93 2.61
C GLY A 177 -14.32 2.53 4.04
N PHE A 178 -13.51 1.66 4.63
CA PHE A 178 -13.65 1.23 6.01
C PHE A 178 -13.44 2.39 7.01
N ALA A 179 -12.34 3.12 6.90
CA ALA A 179 -12.01 4.22 7.81
C ALA A 179 -13.02 5.37 7.73
N TYR A 180 -13.50 5.69 6.51
CA TYR A 180 -14.50 6.70 6.29
C TYR A 180 -15.84 6.36 6.97
N LEU A 181 -16.30 5.12 6.83
CA LEU A 181 -17.55 4.67 7.45
C LEU A 181 -17.43 4.69 8.98
N LEU A 182 -16.30 4.28 9.54
CA LEU A 182 -16.04 4.42 10.98
C LEU A 182 -16.05 5.89 11.44
N ALA A 183 -15.40 6.78 10.69
CA ALA A 183 -15.30 8.19 11.07
C ALA A 183 -16.62 8.92 10.97
N VAL A 184 -17.38 8.71 9.89
CA VAL A 184 -18.55 9.54 9.54
C VAL A 184 -19.84 8.92 10.02
N GLU A 185 -20.02 7.61 9.91
CA GLU A 185 -21.28 6.95 10.25
C GLU A 185 -21.34 6.50 11.71
N ASN A 186 -20.21 6.08 12.28
CA ASN A 186 -20.14 5.57 13.65
C ASN A 186 -19.57 6.59 14.66
N GLY A 187 -19.25 7.80 14.24
CA GLY A 187 -18.82 8.90 15.13
C GLY A 187 -17.42 8.76 15.72
N PHE A 188 -16.59 7.86 15.18
CA PHE A 188 -15.20 7.69 15.64
C PHE A 188 -14.32 8.84 15.12
N SER A 189 -14.21 9.90 15.90
CA SER A 189 -13.49 11.13 15.52
C SER A 189 -12.01 10.89 15.14
N ARG A 190 -11.37 9.89 15.71
CA ARG A 190 -9.97 9.57 15.43
C ARG A 190 -9.77 8.82 14.11
N ALA A 191 -10.77 8.17 13.53
CA ALA A 191 -10.63 7.49 12.23
C ALA A 191 -10.45 8.47 11.06
N GLY A 192 -10.50 9.78 11.30
CA GLY A 192 -10.25 10.81 10.31
C GLY A 192 -8.83 10.80 9.73
N ALA A 193 -7.80 10.58 10.56
CA ALA A 193 -6.41 10.54 10.09
C ALA A 193 -6.13 9.39 9.11
N PRO A 194 -6.51 8.12 9.36
CA PRO A 194 -6.42 7.05 8.39
C PRO A 194 -7.25 7.30 7.12
N SER A 195 -8.46 7.88 7.25
CA SER A 195 -9.29 8.24 6.09
C SER A 195 -8.58 9.27 5.20
N LEU A 196 -7.98 10.30 5.81
CA LEU A 196 -7.24 11.32 5.06
C LEU A 196 -5.99 10.74 4.39
N ALA A 197 -5.18 9.98 5.14
CA ALA A 197 -3.98 9.37 4.61
C ALA A 197 -4.28 8.44 3.42
N THR A 198 -5.28 7.58 3.55
CA THR A 198 -5.67 6.63 2.49
C THR A 198 -6.32 7.33 1.30
N ALA A 199 -7.12 8.38 1.49
CA ALA A 199 -7.63 9.19 0.38
C ALA A 199 -6.50 9.84 -0.43
N ILE A 200 -5.45 10.35 0.25
CA ILE A 200 -4.26 10.88 -0.42
C ILE A 200 -3.53 9.77 -1.17
N VAL A 201 -3.35 8.58 -0.56
CA VAL A 201 -2.67 7.44 -1.22
C VAL A 201 -3.42 7.02 -2.49
N ILE A 202 -4.76 6.95 -2.47
CA ILE A 202 -5.56 6.67 -3.67
C ILE A 202 -5.27 7.70 -4.76
N GLY A 203 -5.32 8.99 -4.41
CA GLY A 203 -5.04 10.08 -5.35
C GLY A 203 -3.63 9.98 -5.93
N ILE A 204 -2.63 9.76 -5.09
CA ILE A 204 -1.23 9.56 -5.49
C ILE A 204 -1.10 8.40 -6.49
N CYS A 205 -1.70 7.24 -6.18
CA CYS A 205 -1.65 6.08 -7.06
C CYS A 205 -2.34 6.35 -8.40
N LEU A 206 -3.51 6.99 -8.40
CA LEU A 206 -4.22 7.34 -9.62
C LEU A 206 -3.44 8.36 -10.49
N GLY A 207 -2.81 9.34 -9.86
CA GLY A 207 -2.01 10.33 -10.57
C GLY A 207 -0.68 9.78 -11.12
N PHE A 208 -0.07 8.81 -10.42
CA PHE A 208 1.19 8.19 -10.84
C PHE A 208 1.00 7.10 -11.89
N LEU A 209 -0.08 6.33 -11.82
CA LEU A 209 -0.33 5.16 -12.67
C LEU A 209 -0.20 5.45 -14.18
N PRO A 210 -0.68 6.59 -14.75
CA PRO A 210 -0.52 6.89 -16.17
C PRO A 210 0.95 7.02 -16.63
N HIS A 211 1.87 7.31 -15.72
CA HIS A 211 3.30 7.38 -16.00
C HIS A 211 4.04 6.08 -15.74
N ASN A 212 3.44 5.20 -14.94
CA ASN A 212 4.05 3.96 -14.46
C ASN A 212 3.48 2.69 -15.14
N ILE A 213 2.31 2.78 -15.82
CA ILE A 213 1.75 1.64 -16.56
C ILE A 213 2.63 1.30 -17.78
N TYR A 214 2.65 0.01 -18.14
CA TYR A 214 3.48 -0.50 -19.24
C TYR A 214 3.16 0.16 -20.62
N PRO A 215 4.16 0.64 -21.34
CA PRO A 215 5.57 0.76 -20.99
C PRO A 215 5.83 1.96 -20.04
N ALA A 216 6.44 1.68 -18.88
CA ALA A 216 6.63 2.70 -17.85
C ALA A 216 7.63 3.79 -18.26
N ARG A 217 7.26 5.05 -18.02
CA ARG A 217 8.12 6.23 -18.26
C ARG A 217 8.98 6.57 -17.04
N ILE A 218 8.57 6.11 -15.86
CA ILE A 218 9.27 6.28 -14.58
C ILE A 218 8.85 5.14 -13.65
N PHE A 219 9.78 4.58 -12.91
CA PHE A 219 9.50 3.65 -11.82
C PHE A 219 9.29 4.41 -10.51
N MET A 220 8.44 3.84 -9.61
CA MET A 220 8.31 4.43 -8.29
C MET A 220 9.59 4.29 -7.47
N GLY A 221 10.36 3.23 -7.70
CA GLY A 221 11.59 2.91 -7.00
C GLY A 221 11.37 2.48 -5.55
N ASP A 222 12.47 2.18 -4.85
CA ASP A 222 12.41 1.86 -3.43
C ASP A 222 11.91 3.07 -2.61
N SER A 223 12.20 4.29 -3.07
CA SER A 223 11.63 5.52 -2.51
C SER A 223 10.09 5.52 -2.50
N GLY A 224 9.46 5.08 -3.58
CA GLY A 224 7.99 5.06 -3.69
C GLY A 224 7.35 3.85 -3.02
N SER A 225 7.87 2.65 -3.27
CA SER A 225 7.30 1.42 -2.73
C SER A 225 7.39 1.34 -1.20
N MET A 226 8.54 1.73 -0.62
CA MET A 226 8.69 1.80 0.84
C MET A 226 7.81 2.89 1.45
N PHE A 227 7.70 4.06 0.80
CA PHE A 227 6.83 5.14 1.22
C PHE A 227 5.36 4.72 1.26
N LEU A 228 4.84 4.16 0.17
CA LEU A 228 3.46 3.66 0.09
C LEU A 228 3.19 2.52 1.08
N GLY A 229 4.15 1.61 1.24
CA GLY A 229 4.07 0.52 2.22
C GLY A 229 3.95 1.04 3.65
N LEU A 230 4.75 2.05 4.01
CA LEU A 230 4.67 2.69 5.33
C LEU A 230 3.32 3.39 5.54
N LEU A 231 2.82 4.13 4.55
CA LEU A 231 1.53 4.82 4.65
C LEU A 231 0.37 3.83 4.88
N LEU A 232 0.36 2.69 4.18
CA LEU A 232 -0.64 1.64 4.39
C LEU A 232 -0.50 1.01 5.78
N ALA A 233 0.72 0.66 6.20
CA ALA A 233 0.97 0.08 7.51
C ALA A 233 0.54 1.01 8.65
N ALA A 234 0.95 2.27 8.58
CA ALA A 234 0.60 3.27 9.58
C ALA A 234 -0.91 3.53 9.62
N SER A 235 -1.58 3.61 8.47
CA SER A 235 -3.04 3.77 8.39
C SER A 235 -3.77 2.60 9.03
N ALA A 236 -3.30 1.37 8.78
CA ALA A 236 -3.88 0.16 9.36
C ALA A 236 -3.74 0.13 10.88
N ILE A 237 -2.53 0.40 11.39
CA ILE A 237 -2.24 0.37 12.83
C ILE A 237 -2.99 1.50 13.56
N THR A 238 -3.04 2.70 12.97
CA THR A 238 -3.79 3.84 13.53
C THR A 238 -5.27 3.49 13.62
N LEU A 239 -5.83 2.87 12.59
CA LEU A 239 -7.23 2.46 12.56
C LEU A 239 -7.56 1.43 13.65
N MET A 240 -6.67 0.45 13.86
CA MET A 240 -6.83 -0.52 14.95
C MET A 240 -6.79 0.11 16.34
N GLY A 241 -5.89 1.05 16.58
CA GLY A 241 -5.74 1.74 17.87
C GLY A 241 -6.94 2.60 18.26
N GLN A 242 -7.89 2.81 17.35
CA GLN A 242 -9.05 3.69 17.56
C GLN A 242 -10.31 2.95 17.94
N ILE A 243 -10.33 1.64 17.81
CA ILE A 243 -11.44 0.80 18.22
C ILE A 243 -11.25 0.50 19.70
N ASP A 244 -12.21 0.97 20.52
CA ASP A 244 -12.21 0.67 21.93
C ASP A 244 -12.39 -0.84 22.14
N ALA A 245 -11.38 -1.47 22.76
CA ALA A 245 -11.41 -2.87 23.11
C ALA A 245 -12.68 -3.27 23.86
N ASN A 246 -13.23 -2.38 24.71
CA ASN A 246 -14.45 -2.63 25.48
C ASN A 246 -15.73 -2.57 24.63
N ALA A 247 -15.77 -1.76 23.59
CA ALA A 247 -16.92 -1.69 22.66
C ALA A 247 -17.09 -2.98 21.86
N VAL A 248 -16.04 -3.80 21.76
CA VAL A 248 -16.01 -5.09 21.07
C VAL A 248 -16.70 -6.21 21.85
N PHE A 249 -16.79 -6.09 23.18
CA PHE A 249 -17.40 -7.11 24.04
C PHE A 249 -18.93 -7.17 23.99
N ALA A 250 -19.58 -6.12 23.47
CA ALA A 250 -21.04 -6.05 23.41
C ALA A 250 -21.60 -6.71 22.13
N GLU A 251 -21.62 -8.02 22.05
CA GLU A 251 -22.44 -8.87 21.16
C GLU A 251 -21.94 -9.26 19.76
N ASN A 252 -20.88 -8.65 19.16
CA ASN A 252 -20.41 -9.08 17.85
C ASN A 252 -18.88 -9.02 17.70
N ILE A 253 -18.21 -10.15 17.87
CA ILE A 253 -16.77 -10.30 17.67
C ILE A 253 -16.36 -9.99 16.19
N GLY A 254 -17.26 -10.18 15.25
CA GLY A 254 -16.99 -10.00 13.81
C GLY A 254 -16.54 -8.59 13.42
N PRO A 255 -17.31 -7.53 13.68
CA PRO A 255 -16.96 -6.16 13.28
C PRO A 255 -15.69 -5.63 13.91
N ALA A 256 -15.31 -6.13 15.07
CA ALA A 256 -14.16 -5.66 15.81
C ALA A 256 -12.84 -6.36 15.46
N ALA A 257 -12.90 -7.61 15.00
CA ALA A 257 -11.74 -8.30 14.44
C ALA A 257 -11.36 -7.81 13.04
N LEU A 258 -12.32 -7.22 12.32
CA LEU A 258 -12.13 -6.76 10.94
C LEU A 258 -11.04 -5.72 10.74
N PRO A 259 -10.86 -4.69 11.61
CA PRO A 259 -9.75 -3.74 11.45
C PRO A 259 -8.38 -4.39 11.51
N LEU A 260 -8.26 -5.52 12.20
CA LEU A 260 -7.02 -6.28 12.22
C LEU A 260 -6.87 -7.18 10.99
N LEU A 261 -7.96 -7.83 10.57
CA LEU A 261 -7.94 -8.74 9.43
C LEU A 261 -7.91 -7.98 8.09
N LEU A 262 -8.52 -6.80 8.04
CA LEU A 262 -8.58 -5.97 6.84
C LEU A 262 -7.19 -5.67 6.26
N PRO A 263 -6.16 -5.23 7.02
CA PRO A 263 -4.82 -5.04 6.48
C PRO A 263 -4.24 -6.29 5.82
N PHE A 264 -4.43 -7.44 6.44
CA PHE A 264 -3.91 -8.70 5.89
C PHE A 264 -4.70 -9.14 4.66
N ALA A 265 -6.03 -8.99 4.63
CA ALA A 265 -6.85 -9.31 3.49
C ALA A 265 -6.58 -8.36 2.31
N VAL A 266 -6.46 -7.08 2.57
CA VAL A 266 -6.19 -6.02 1.58
C VAL A 266 -4.77 -6.14 1.00
N LEU A 267 -3.81 -6.55 1.82
CA LEU A 267 -2.43 -6.79 1.43
C LEU A 267 -2.13 -8.27 1.18
N ALA A 268 -3.15 -9.11 1.07
CA ALA A 268 -2.95 -10.56 0.95
C ALA A 268 -2.08 -10.94 -0.26
N VAL A 269 -2.26 -10.28 -1.42
CA VAL A 269 -1.44 -10.56 -2.61
C VAL A 269 0.04 -10.23 -2.36
N PRO A 270 0.43 -9.03 -1.90
CA PRO A 270 1.81 -8.73 -1.53
C PRO A 270 2.38 -9.64 -0.44
N LEU A 271 1.61 -9.88 0.63
CA LEU A 271 2.06 -10.69 1.75
C LEU A 271 2.25 -12.16 1.38
N LEU A 272 1.36 -12.72 0.55
CA LEU A 272 1.50 -14.09 0.05
C LEU A 272 2.72 -14.23 -0.87
N ASP A 273 2.93 -13.28 -1.79
CA ASP A 273 4.11 -13.33 -2.68
C ASP A 273 5.41 -13.22 -1.87
N PHE A 274 5.47 -12.30 -0.92
CA PHE A 274 6.59 -12.14 0.01
C PHE A 274 6.83 -13.39 0.85
N GLY A 275 5.79 -13.92 1.51
CA GLY A 275 5.90 -15.11 2.36
C GLY A 275 6.31 -16.36 1.58
N LEU A 276 5.74 -16.57 0.39
CA LEU A 276 6.12 -17.69 -0.48
C LEU A 276 7.56 -17.56 -0.99
N ALA A 277 8.05 -16.35 -1.26
CA ALA A 277 9.44 -16.11 -1.65
C ALA A 277 10.40 -16.47 -0.50
N ILE A 278 10.12 -16.03 0.73
CA ILE A 278 10.92 -16.39 1.91
C ILE A 278 10.92 -17.91 2.12
N LEU A 279 9.75 -18.54 2.10
CA LEU A 279 9.61 -19.98 2.33
C LEU A 279 10.39 -20.80 1.30
N ARG A 280 10.38 -20.41 0.01
CA ARG A 280 11.16 -21.04 -1.04
C ARG A 280 12.66 -20.94 -0.78
N ARG A 281 13.14 -19.75 -0.44
CA ARG A 281 14.56 -19.50 -0.14
C ARG A 281 15.05 -20.35 1.03
N LEU A 282 14.29 -20.37 2.11
CA LEU A 282 14.60 -21.21 3.28
C LEU A 282 14.63 -22.70 2.93
N ARG A 283 13.66 -23.20 2.13
CA ARG A 283 13.65 -24.59 1.65
C ARG A 283 14.84 -24.94 0.75
N GLN A 284 15.40 -23.93 0.06
CA GLN A 284 16.61 -24.09 -0.77
C GLN A 284 17.90 -23.88 0.02
N GLY A 285 17.86 -23.69 1.33
CA GLY A 285 19.02 -23.40 2.17
C GLY A 285 19.65 -22.02 1.88
N LYS A 286 18.90 -21.10 1.25
CA LYS A 286 19.37 -19.76 0.91
C LYS A 286 18.94 -18.74 1.98
N SER A 287 19.67 -17.63 2.05
CA SER A 287 19.27 -16.50 2.90
C SER A 287 17.87 -15.99 2.50
N PRO A 288 17.00 -15.60 3.45
CA PRO A 288 15.72 -14.94 3.17
C PRO A 288 15.87 -13.69 2.30
N PHE A 289 17.02 -13.05 2.31
CA PHE A 289 17.33 -11.82 1.57
C PHE A 289 17.97 -12.09 0.19
N ALA A 290 18.21 -13.36 -0.17
CA ALA A 290 18.78 -13.69 -1.47
C ALA A 290 17.86 -13.25 -2.61
N PRO A 291 18.38 -12.83 -3.79
CA PRO A 291 17.56 -12.54 -4.96
C PRO A 291 16.69 -13.75 -5.36
N ASP A 292 15.41 -13.52 -5.67
CA ASP A 292 14.49 -14.55 -6.15
C ASP A 292 13.88 -14.10 -7.50
N LYS A 293 13.69 -15.05 -8.42
CA LYS A 293 13.09 -14.81 -9.74
C LYS A 293 11.73 -15.50 -9.90
N GLU A 294 11.15 -16.03 -8.82
CA GLU A 294 9.93 -16.84 -8.86
C GLU A 294 8.72 -16.14 -8.22
N HIS A 295 8.67 -14.81 -8.29
CA HIS A 295 7.52 -14.03 -7.85
C HIS A 295 6.25 -14.40 -8.64
N LEU A 296 5.09 -14.15 -8.06
CA LEU A 296 3.79 -14.51 -8.62
C LEU A 296 3.59 -13.92 -10.03
N HIS A 297 4.00 -12.66 -10.23
CA HIS A 297 3.92 -12.03 -11.55
C HIS A 297 4.83 -12.71 -12.60
N HIS A 298 6.03 -13.14 -12.22
CA HIS A 298 6.90 -13.92 -13.13
C HIS A 298 6.28 -15.27 -13.52
N LYS A 299 5.61 -15.94 -12.58
CA LYS A 299 4.92 -17.21 -12.87
C LYS A 299 3.76 -17.01 -13.85
N LEU A 300 2.97 -15.95 -13.65
CA LEU A 300 1.87 -15.59 -14.56
C LEU A 300 2.37 -15.24 -15.97
N MET A 301 3.49 -14.56 -16.11
CA MET A 301 4.12 -14.28 -17.41
C MET A 301 4.67 -15.54 -18.08
N LYS A 302 5.28 -16.46 -17.32
CA LYS A 302 5.76 -17.75 -17.84
C LYS A 302 4.64 -18.63 -18.44
N ILE A 303 3.41 -18.48 -17.98
CA ILE A 303 2.22 -19.18 -18.52
C ILE A 303 1.73 -18.53 -19.83
N GLY A 304 2.39 -17.47 -20.31
CA GLY A 304 2.07 -16.82 -21.61
C GLY A 304 1.21 -15.55 -21.47
N ASN A 305 1.03 -15.00 -20.28
CA ASN A 305 0.36 -13.70 -20.13
C ASN A 305 1.29 -12.56 -20.46
N SER A 306 0.75 -11.52 -21.14
CA SER A 306 1.44 -10.25 -21.30
C SER A 306 1.60 -9.54 -19.96
N GLN A 307 2.52 -8.58 -19.86
CA GLN A 307 2.76 -7.79 -18.66
C GLN A 307 1.49 -7.06 -18.20
N GLN A 308 0.79 -6.40 -19.11
CA GLN A 308 -0.48 -5.71 -18.83
C GLN A 308 -1.55 -6.67 -18.32
N ARG A 309 -1.69 -7.84 -18.94
CA ARG A 309 -2.67 -8.85 -18.52
C ARG A 309 -2.34 -9.39 -17.12
N THR A 310 -1.07 -9.61 -16.83
CA THR A 310 -0.61 -10.05 -15.51
C THR A 310 -0.96 -9.02 -14.44
N ALA A 311 -0.72 -7.72 -14.70
CA ALA A 311 -1.10 -6.65 -13.79
C ALA A 311 -2.62 -6.64 -13.51
N VAL A 312 -3.43 -6.71 -14.57
CA VAL A 312 -4.90 -6.73 -14.44
C VAL A 312 -5.40 -7.93 -13.63
N ILE A 313 -4.84 -9.12 -13.86
CA ILE A 313 -5.19 -10.33 -13.07
C ILE A 313 -4.90 -10.11 -11.58
N LEU A 314 -3.74 -9.52 -11.25
CA LEU A 314 -3.36 -9.26 -9.85
C LEU A 314 -4.18 -8.13 -9.22
N TYR A 315 -4.58 -7.11 -9.99
CA TYR A 315 -5.52 -6.08 -9.52
C TYR A 315 -6.87 -6.69 -9.15
N PHE A 316 -7.42 -7.57 -9.99
CA PHE A 316 -8.66 -8.27 -9.69
C PHE A 316 -8.52 -9.20 -8.48
N ALA A 317 -7.41 -9.93 -8.38
CA ALA A 317 -7.14 -10.78 -7.22
C ALA A 317 -7.10 -9.95 -5.92
N THR A 318 -6.46 -8.77 -5.95
CA THR A 318 -6.44 -7.86 -4.82
C THR A 318 -7.85 -7.34 -4.49
N ALA A 319 -8.61 -6.90 -5.50
CA ALA A 319 -9.97 -6.40 -5.31
C ALA A 319 -10.92 -7.49 -4.76
N MET A 320 -10.78 -8.74 -5.23
CA MET A 320 -11.57 -9.89 -4.76
C MET A 320 -11.34 -10.22 -3.28
N LEU A 321 -10.20 -9.87 -2.73
CA LEU A 321 -9.90 -10.04 -1.30
C LEU A 321 -10.24 -8.79 -0.49
N ALA A 322 -9.86 -7.62 -1.01
CA ALA A 322 -9.99 -6.35 -0.31
C ALA A 322 -11.45 -5.88 -0.19
N ILE A 323 -12.24 -5.98 -1.26
CA ILE A 323 -13.62 -5.47 -1.27
C ILE A 323 -14.55 -6.30 -0.36
N PRO A 324 -14.58 -7.65 -0.44
CA PRO A 324 -15.37 -8.43 0.52
C PRO A 324 -14.93 -8.23 1.97
N ALA A 325 -13.62 -8.11 2.23
CA ALA A 325 -13.10 -7.83 3.56
C ALA A 325 -13.60 -6.48 4.10
N MET A 326 -13.58 -5.44 3.29
CA MET A 326 -14.14 -4.14 3.65
C MET A 326 -15.67 -4.23 3.89
N LEU A 327 -16.39 -4.84 2.96
CA LEU A 327 -17.86 -4.93 3.04
C LEU A 327 -18.34 -5.77 4.22
N SER A 328 -17.59 -6.79 4.63
CA SER A 328 -17.96 -7.65 5.77
C SER A 328 -18.04 -6.91 7.11
N ALA A 329 -17.49 -5.69 7.19
CA ALA A 329 -17.65 -4.80 8.33
C ALA A 329 -19.07 -4.19 8.45
N PHE A 330 -19.82 -4.12 7.34
CA PHE A 330 -21.05 -3.33 7.25
C PHE A 330 -22.25 -4.17 6.83
N VAL A 331 -22.03 -5.30 6.20
CA VAL A 331 -23.08 -6.23 5.77
C VAL A 331 -22.77 -7.65 6.26
N PRO A 332 -23.79 -8.52 6.36
CA PRO A 332 -23.56 -9.91 6.72
C PRO A 332 -22.47 -10.57 5.84
N VAL A 333 -21.59 -11.34 6.45
CA VAL A 333 -20.40 -11.93 5.78
C VAL A 333 -20.77 -12.70 4.50
N TRP A 334 -21.90 -13.42 4.47
CA TRP A 334 -22.35 -14.16 3.29
C TRP A 334 -22.64 -13.21 2.11
N LEU A 335 -23.18 -12.01 2.38
CA LEU A 335 -23.48 -11.00 1.37
C LEU A 335 -22.17 -10.33 0.87
N ALA A 336 -21.25 -10.04 1.78
CA ALA A 336 -19.93 -9.52 1.43
C ALA A 336 -19.15 -10.51 0.54
N LEU A 337 -19.22 -11.80 0.85
CA LEU A 337 -18.56 -12.85 0.05
C LEU A 337 -19.12 -12.96 -1.36
N CYS A 338 -20.39 -12.56 -1.63
CA CYS A 338 -20.95 -12.53 -2.98
C CYS A 338 -20.22 -11.54 -3.90
N ALA A 339 -19.55 -10.50 -3.37
CA ALA A 339 -18.77 -9.58 -4.17
C ALA A 339 -17.57 -10.24 -4.87
N GLY A 340 -16.98 -11.26 -4.24
CA GLY A 340 -15.85 -12.01 -4.83
C GLY A 340 -16.18 -12.70 -6.15
N PRO A 341 -17.21 -13.59 -6.21
CA PRO A 341 -17.66 -14.20 -7.46
C PRO A 341 -18.06 -13.20 -8.54
N VAL A 342 -18.72 -12.09 -8.18
CA VAL A 342 -19.10 -11.03 -9.14
C VAL A 342 -17.86 -10.43 -9.78
N LEU A 343 -16.86 -10.07 -8.98
CA LEU A 343 -15.58 -9.56 -9.47
C LEU A 343 -14.83 -10.61 -10.31
N PHE A 344 -14.89 -11.88 -9.93
CA PHE A 344 -14.31 -12.97 -10.71
C PHE A 344 -14.95 -13.11 -12.09
N LEU A 345 -16.28 -13.11 -12.17
CA LEU A 345 -17.01 -13.16 -13.44
C LEU A 345 -16.67 -11.96 -14.34
N PHE A 346 -16.58 -10.78 -13.75
CA PHE A 346 -16.21 -9.57 -14.46
C PHE A 346 -14.76 -9.63 -14.99
N ALA A 347 -13.82 -10.08 -14.17
CA ALA A 347 -12.44 -10.31 -14.56
C ALA A 347 -12.33 -11.34 -15.70
N PHE A 348 -13.06 -12.44 -15.59
CA PHE A 348 -13.12 -13.49 -16.60
C PHE A 348 -13.68 -12.96 -17.94
N ALA A 349 -14.75 -12.17 -17.89
CA ALA A 349 -15.34 -11.57 -19.09
C ALA A 349 -14.37 -10.62 -19.82
N ILE A 350 -13.64 -9.76 -19.07
CA ILE A 350 -12.63 -8.86 -19.64
C ILE A 350 -11.48 -9.64 -20.26
N THR A 351 -10.95 -10.63 -19.54
CA THR A 351 -9.80 -11.42 -20.03
C THR A 351 -10.15 -12.26 -21.27
N LYS A 352 -11.39 -12.72 -21.39
CA LYS A 352 -11.88 -13.47 -22.57
C LYS A 352 -12.04 -12.56 -23.79
N ARG A 353 -12.53 -11.32 -23.64
CA ARG A 353 -12.67 -10.36 -24.73
C ARG A 353 -11.31 -9.99 -25.36
N THR A 354 -10.27 -9.85 -24.53
CA THR A 354 -8.93 -9.52 -25.02
C THR A 354 -8.30 -10.64 -25.86
N GLN A 355 -8.69 -11.90 -25.64
CA GLN A 355 -8.22 -13.03 -26.47
C GLN A 355 -8.86 -13.06 -27.85
N SER A 356 -10.08 -12.57 -28.02
CA SER A 356 -10.77 -12.55 -29.31
C SER A 356 -10.25 -11.47 -30.25
N THR A 357 -9.79 -10.33 -29.70
CA THR A 357 -9.22 -9.20 -30.48
C THR A 357 -7.78 -9.42 -30.92
N THR A 358 -7.04 -10.35 -30.30
CA THR A 358 -5.64 -10.65 -30.69
C THR A 358 -5.57 -11.81 -31.71
N ARG A 359 -6.69 -12.48 -32.00
CA ARG A 359 -6.80 -13.57 -32.99
C ARG A 359 -7.53 -13.16 -34.29
N ALA A 360 -8.01 -11.93 -34.38
CA ALA A 360 -8.54 -11.30 -35.58
C ALA A 360 -7.53 -10.28 -36.13
#